data_837f81541e0ed652890982ae87ca4c07
#
_entry.id   837f81541e0ed652890982ae87ca4c07
#
_cell.length_a   1.000
_cell.length_b   1.000
_cell.length_c   1.000
_cell.angle_alpha   90.00
_cell.angle_beta   90.00
_cell.angle_gamma   90.00
#
_symmetry.space_group_name_H-M   'P 1'
#
loop_
_entity.id
_entity.type
_entity.pdbx_description
1 polymer ?
#
loop_
_entity_poly.entity_id
_entity_poly.type
_entity_poly.pdbx_seq_one_letter_code
_entity_poly.pdbx_strand_id
1 'polypeptide(L)'
;MSELFYRQKTVGVAPVMIRVKLGKSVSIALVSGLVLTGCGGGSGSLGFGSLGGSSGFGGDGSGGGIFGSRIEKRPIDQWSAEEIFKRGEYDLERGDPDKAAKWFGEVERLYPYSEWAKRALIMQAFSHHKDKEYELARSTAQRYIDTYPGDEDAAYAQYILAISYYDQIDLIGRDQGLTYQALQALRAVIERYPDSEYAKSAILKFDLAFDHLAAKEMEIGRYYLKRKHYSASINRFRIVVEQFQTTTHVAEALHRLVEAYLSLGLESEAQTAGAILGHNFQSTDWYEDSYRLLTDRGLKPEAKGNSWLRQVYRQMIKGEWL
;
A
#
# COMPACT_ATOMS: atom_id res chain seq x y z
N MET A 1 -36.21 6.87 15.19
CA MET A 1 -35.73 6.32 16.46
C MET A 1 -35.71 4.81 16.32
N SER A 2 -34.61 4.24 15.93
CA SER A 2 -34.34 2.80 16.04
C SER A 2 -32.82 2.63 15.85
N GLU A 3 -32.17 2.33 16.95
CA GLU A 3 -30.74 2.02 17.04
C GLU A 3 -30.45 0.71 16.31
N LEU A 4 -29.60 0.77 15.28
CA LEU A 4 -29.00 -0.40 14.66
C LEU A 4 -27.62 -0.63 15.31
N PHE A 5 -27.61 -1.39 16.41
CA PHE A 5 -26.39 -1.99 16.97
C PHE A 5 -25.87 -3.04 16.00
N TYR A 6 -24.83 -2.70 15.26
CA TYR A 6 -24.06 -3.67 14.49
C TYR A 6 -23.10 -4.41 15.42
N ARG A 7 -23.52 -5.60 15.84
CA ARG A 7 -22.72 -6.52 16.66
C ARG A 7 -21.73 -7.21 15.74
N GLN A 8 -20.51 -6.67 15.64
CA GLN A 8 -19.40 -7.40 15.01
C GLN A 8 -19.04 -8.62 15.88
N LYS A 9 -19.30 -9.80 15.36
CA LYS A 9 -18.67 -11.04 15.84
C LYS A 9 -17.20 -11.01 15.41
N THR A 10 -16.31 -10.74 16.35
CA THR A 10 -14.87 -10.95 16.17
C THR A 10 -14.62 -12.45 16.07
N VAL A 11 -14.36 -12.91 14.85
CA VAL A 11 -13.75 -14.23 14.62
C VAL A 11 -12.30 -14.10 15.06
N GLY A 12 -11.94 -14.82 16.13
CA GLY A 12 -10.59 -14.83 16.66
C GLY A 12 -9.62 -15.45 15.66
N VAL A 13 -8.79 -14.61 15.07
CA VAL A 13 -7.59 -15.04 14.36
C VAL A 13 -6.45 -14.93 15.35
N ALA A 14 -5.96 -16.07 15.82
CA ALA A 14 -4.76 -16.13 16.63
C ALA A 14 -3.58 -15.59 15.83
N PRO A 15 -2.68 -14.76 16.43
CA PRO A 15 -1.48 -14.32 15.74
C PRO A 15 -0.60 -15.54 15.46
N VAL A 16 -0.38 -15.82 14.19
CA VAL A 16 0.60 -16.81 13.75
C VAL A 16 1.98 -16.22 14.05
N MET A 17 2.55 -16.62 15.19
CA MET A 17 3.95 -16.38 15.49
C MET A 17 4.80 -17.26 14.58
N ILE A 18 5.25 -16.72 13.46
CA ILE A 18 6.30 -17.33 12.65
C ILE A 18 7.61 -17.19 13.43
N ARG A 19 8.00 -18.23 14.18
CA ARG A 19 9.36 -18.37 14.71
C ARG A 19 10.31 -18.60 13.54
N VAL A 20 10.92 -17.53 13.02
CA VAL A 20 12.06 -17.64 12.12
C VAL A 20 13.25 -18.15 12.94
N LYS A 21 13.58 -19.45 12.78
CA LYS A 21 14.86 -19.98 13.22
C LYS A 21 15.95 -19.35 12.37
N LEU A 22 16.71 -18.40 12.93
CA LEU A 22 17.98 -17.95 12.33
C LEU A 22 18.96 -19.13 12.37
N GLY A 23 19.18 -19.74 11.20
CA GLY A 23 20.25 -20.65 10.94
C GLY A 23 21.47 -19.90 10.39
N LYS A 24 22.55 -19.96 11.16
CA LYS A 24 23.99 -19.84 10.82
C LYS A 24 24.40 -18.92 9.65
N SER A 25 25.14 -17.91 10.07
CA SER A 25 26.11 -17.05 9.35
C SER A 25 26.67 -17.63 8.02
N VAL A 26 26.44 -16.88 6.94
CA VAL A 26 27.28 -16.95 5.73
C VAL A 26 27.92 -15.58 5.55
N SER A 27 29.26 -15.58 5.74
CA SER A 27 30.12 -14.43 5.46
C SER A 27 30.22 -14.24 3.94
N ILE A 28 29.75 -13.11 3.43
CA ILE A 28 30.02 -12.71 2.05
C ILE A 28 31.06 -11.60 2.07
N ALA A 29 32.21 -11.91 1.47
CA ALA A 29 33.32 -11.02 1.31
C ALA A 29 33.00 -9.88 0.33
N LEU A 30 33.26 -8.65 0.77
CA LEU A 30 33.29 -7.44 -0.04
C LEU A 30 34.51 -7.49 -0.97
N VAL A 31 34.26 -7.49 -2.28
CA VAL A 31 35.27 -7.15 -3.28
C VAL A 31 35.01 -5.73 -3.77
N SER A 32 35.89 -4.84 -3.33
CA SER A 32 35.98 -3.46 -3.80
C SER A 32 36.65 -3.43 -5.15
N GLY A 33 35.99 -2.96 -6.19
CA GLY A 33 36.55 -2.65 -7.49
C GLY A 33 36.36 -1.18 -7.83
N LEU A 34 37.39 -0.39 -7.58
CA LEU A 34 37.56 0.99 -8.05
C LEU A 34 38.02 0.96 -9.50
N VAL A 35 37.31 1.61 -10.41
CA VAL A 35 37.86 2.06 -11.69
C VAL A 35 37.44 3.51 -11.93
N LEU A 36 38.40 4.39 -11.81
CA LEU A 36 38.47 5.76 -12.28
C LEU A 36 38.98 5.77 -13.72
N THR A 37 38.36 6.54 -14.59
CA THR A 37 38.89 7.29 -15.76
C THR A 37 37.67 7.81 -16.51
N GLY A 38 37.60 9.02 -17.03
CA GLY A 38 38.50 10.11 -17.24
C GLY A 38 37.79 11.16 -18.09
N CYS A 39 38.22 12.37 -17.97
CA CYS A 39 37.76 13.61 -18.59
C CYS A 39 37.59 13.57 -20.12
N GLY A 40 36.67 14.44 -20.63
CA GLY A 40 36.62 14.88 -22.02
C GLY A 40 35.58 15.97 -22.23
N GLY A 41 36.01 17.23 -22.15
CA GLY A 41 35.21 18.41 -22.40
C GLY A 41 35.03 18.69 -23.90
N GLY A 42 34.02 19.45 -24.23
CA GLY A 42 33.73 19.95 -25.57
C GLY A 42 32.58 20.95 -25.57
N SER A 43 32.91 22.20 -25.32
CA SER A 43 32.05 23.37 -25.52
C SER A 43 31.87 23.65 -27.03
N GLY A 44 30.66 23.95 -27.45
CA GLY A 44 30.34 24.40 -28.78
C GLY A 44 29.01 25.15 -28.82
N SER A 45 29.10 26.45 -28.64
CA SER A 45 28.05 27.45 -28.78
C SER A 45 27.90 27.88 -30.23
N LEU A 46 26.78 28.60 -30.53
CA LEU A 46 26.37 29.37 -31.72
C LEU A 46 25.46 28.58 -32.67
N GLY A 47 24.35 29.05 -33.11
CA GLY A 47 23.86 30.40 -33.26
C GLY A 47 22.46 30.48 -33.86
N PHE A 48 21.85 31.57 -33.65
CA PHE A 48 20.64 32.17 -34.20
C PHE A 48 20.28 31.85 -35.66
N GLY A 49 18.96 31.75 -35.93
CA GLY A 49 18.42 31.77 -37.28
C GLY A 49 16.92 31.65 -37.35
N SER A 50 16.20 32.72 -37.04
CA SER A 50 14.81 32.94 -37.43
C SER A 50 14.77 33.20 -38.93
N LEU A 51 13.81 32.64 -39.66
CA LEU A 51 13.02 33.29 -40.69
C LEU A 51 11.97 32.33 -41.28
N GLY A 52 10.79 32.84 -41.43
CA GLY A 52 9.58 32.29 -41.89
C GLY A 52 9.54 31.90 -43.38
N GLY A 53 8.44 31.31 -43.78
CA GLY A 53 8.11 31.04 -45.17
C GLY A 53 7.13 29.90 -45.33
N SER A 54 5.95 30.27 -45.70
CA SER A 54 4.79 29.46 -46.07
C SER A 54 5.03 28.58 -47.31
N SER A 55 4.10 27.65 -47.44
CA SER A 55 3.64 26.99 -48.68
C SER A 55 4.18 25.60 -49.02
N GLY A 56 3.32 24.64 -48.89
CA GLY A 56 2.83 23.82 -49.99
C GLY A 56 3.73 22.71 -50.52
N PHE A 57 3.06 21.63 -50.72
CA PHE A 57 3.33 20.53 -51.62
C PHE A 57 3.82 19.20 -50.99
N GLY A 58 3.02 18.22 -51.34
CA GLY A 58 3.17 16.82 -51.09
C GLY A 58 4.51 16.24 -51.49
N GLY A 59 4.91 15.27 -50.69
CA GLY A 59 6.07 14.42 -50.94
C GLY A 59 5.79 13.09 -50.38
N ASP A 60 5.34 12.16 -51.20
CA ASP A 60 5.37 10.73 -50.99
C ASP A 60 6.81 10.30 -50.65
N GLY A 61 7.06 10.03 -49.38
CA GLY A 61 8.32 9.51 -48.89
C GLY A 61 8.15 8.05 -48.51
N SER A 62 8.10 7.19 -49.53
CA SER A 62 8.26 5.73 -49.40
C SER A 62 9.61 5.40 -48.81
N GLY A 63 9.66 5.27 -47.45
CA GLY A 63 10.75 4.66 -46.69
C GLY A 63 10.37 3.23 -46.34
N GLY A 64 10.68 2.28 -47.26
CA GLY A 64 10.44 0.85 -47.03
C GLY A 64 11.36 0.26 -45.99
N GLY A 65 10.89 0.18 -44.75
CA GLY A 65 11.38 -0.77 -43.74
C GLY A 65 10.66 -2.09 -43.96
N ILE A 66 11.44 -3.16 -44.14
CA ILE A 66 10.98 -4.52 -44.55
C ILE A 66 10.08 -5.21 -43.48
N PHE A 67 9.73 -4.54 -42.37
CA PHE A 67 8.84 -5.01 -41.33
C PHE A 67 7.69 -4.05 -41.01
N GLY A 68 7.39 -3.14 -41.92
CA GLY A 68 6.12 -2.42 -41.89
C GLY A 68 5.01 -3.35 -42.35
N SER A 69 4.45 -4.18 -41.48
CA SER A 69 3.21 -4.85 -41.76
C SER A 69 2.20 -3.78 -42.14
N ARG A 70 1.84 -3.72 -43.42
CA ARG A 70 0.67 -3.00 -43.92
C ARG A 70 -0.48 -3.45 -43.03
N ILE A 71 -0.81 -2.68 -42.01
CA ILE A 71 -2.04 -2.88 -41.24
C ILE A 71 -3.13 -2.59 -42.26
N GLU A 72 -3.65 -3.65 -42.85
CA GLU A 72 -4.79 -3.54 -43.74
C GLU A 72 -5.88 -2.77 -42.96
N LYS A 73 -6.44 -1.76 -43.64
CA LYS A 73 -7.57 -0.97 -43.13
C LYS A 73 -8.86 -1.83 -43.18
N ARG A 74 -8.79 -3.04 -42.63
CA ARG A 74 -9.99 -3.87 -42.45
C ARG A 74 -10.81 -3.28 -41.31
N PRO A 75 -12.15 -3.19 -41.44
CA PRO A 75 -13.02 -2.88 -40.31
C PRO A 75 -12.75 -3.84 -39.16
N ILE A 76 -12.82 -3.39 -37.94
CA ILE A 76 -12.51 -4.17 -36.73
C ILE A 76 -13.36 -5.42 -36.60
N ASP A 77 -14.59 -5.44 -37.17
CA ASP A 77 -15.50 -6.55 -37.17
C ASP A 77 -15.00 -7.74 -38.00
N GLN A 78 -13.97 -7.53 -38.82
CA GLN A 78 -13.34 -8.57 -39.66
C GLN A 78 -12.05 -9.12 -39.02
N TRP A 79 -11.67 -8.62 -37.85
CA TRP A 79 -10.51 -9.10 -37.13
C TRP A 79 -10.91 -10.25 -36.22
N SER A 80 -10.07 -11.25 -36.08
CA SER A 80 -10.27 -12.32 -35.11
C SER A 80 -10.03 -11.79 -33.67
N ALA A 81 -10.59 -12.49 -32.67
CA ALA A 81 -10.35 -12.17 -31.27
C ALA A 81 -8.86 -12.11 -30.93
N GLU A 82 -8.07 -13.03 -31.52
CA GLU A 82 -6.61 -13.07 -31.34
C GLU A 82 -5.91 -11.84 -31.93
N GLU A 83 -6.29 -11.43 -33.15
CA GLU A 83 -5.71 -10.25 -33.82
C GLU A 83 -5.96 -8.97 -33.00
N ILE A 84 -7.19 -8.79 -32.48
CA ILE A 84 -7.55 -7.66 -31.63
C ILE A 84 -6.77 -7.71 -30.31
N PHE A 85 -6.69 -8.87 -29.68
CA PHE A 85 -5.95 -9.07 -28.44
C PHE A 85 -4.46 -8.73 -28.62
N LYS A 86 -3.80 -9.26 -29.64
CA LYS A 86 -2.40 -8.97 -29.97
C LYS A 86 -2.17 -7.48 -30.28
N ARG A 87 -3.16 -6.81 -30.83
CA ARG A 87 -3.08 -5.36 -31.03
C ARG A 87 -3.06 -4.62 -29.70
N GLY A 88 -3.88 -5.05 -28.73
CA GLY A 88 -3.86 -4.52 -27.37
C GLY A 88 -2.51 -4.73 -26.70
N GLU A 89 -1.95 -5.96 -26.78
CA GLU A 89 -0.61 -6.26 -26.25
C GLU A 89 0.46 -5.35 -26.87
N TYR A 90 0.45 -5.17 -28.17
CA TYR A 90 1.39 -4.30 -28.88
C TYR A 90 1.33 -2.84 -28.40
N ASP A 91 0.13 -2.26 -28.24
CA ASP A 91 -0.01 -0.88 -27.77
C ASP A 91 0.39 -0.76 -26.29
N LEU A 92 0.16 -1.79 -25.47
CA LEU A 92 0.59 -1.84 -24.08
C LEU A 92 2.13 -1.87 -23.94
N GLU A 93 2.80 -2.69 -24.75
CA GLU A 93 4.27 -2.77 -24.81
C GLU A 93 4.90 -1.43 -25.24
N ARG A 94 4.22 -0.68 -26.09
CA ARG A 94 4.66 0.66 -26.51
C ARG A 94 4.41 1.75 -25.50
N GLY A 95 3.77 1.41 -24.37
CA GLY A 95 3.47 2.36 -23.31
C GLY A 95 2.20 3.19 -23.55
N ASP A 96 1.26 2.69 -24.38
CA ASP A 96 -0.03 3.28 -24.65
C ASP A 96 -1.17 2.50 -23.96
N PRO A 97 -1.28 2.49 -22.61
CA PRO A 97 -2.24 1.66 -21.90
C PRO A 97 -3.71 2.05 -22.17
N ASP A 98 -4.02 3.32 -22.42
CA ASP A 98 -5.36 3.76 -22.81
C ASP A 98 -5.82 3.08 -24.12
N LYS A 99 -4.95 3.04 -25.14
CA LYS A 99 -5.27 2.36 -26.39
C LYS A 99 -5.39 0.85 -26.20
N ALA A 100 -4.50 0.27 -25.41
CA ALA A 100 -4.55 -1.14 -25.09
C ALA A 100 -5.87 -1.54 -24.43
N ALA A 101 -6.32 -0.77 -23.42
CA ALA A 101 -7.59 -0.99 -22.73
C ALA A 101 -8.78 -0.98 -23.69
N LYS A 102 -8.78 -0.09 -24.69
CA LYS A 102 -9.82 -0.03 -25.74
C LYS A 102 -9.82 -1.28 -26.60
N TRP A 103 -8.63 -1.75 -27.05
CA TRP A 103 -8.54 -2.98 -27.83
C TRP A 103 -9.00 -4.20 -27.05
N PHE A 104 -8.60 -4.35 -25.80
CA PHE A 104 -9.06 -5.45 -24.95
C PHE A 104 -10.58 -5.40 -24.72
N GLY A 105 -11.17 -4.21 -24.56
CA GLY A 105 -12.61 -4.05 -24.48
C GLY A 105 -13.35 -4.44 -25.76
N GLU A 106 -12.75 -4.22 -26.94
CA GLU A 106 -13.31 -4.67 -28.23
C GLU A 106 -13.33 -6.19 -28.37
N VAL A 107 -12.34 -6.91 -27.79
CA VAL A 107 -12.37 -8.38 -27.75
C VAL A 107 -13.61 -8.89 -27.01
N GLU A 108 -13.88 -8.32 -25.83
CA GLU A 108 -15.06 -8.70 -25.03
C GLU A 108 -16.37 -8.36 -25.76
N ARG A 109 -16.43 -7.19 -26.40
CA ARG A 109 -17.62 -6.73 -27.12
C ARG A 109 -17.97 -7.59 -28.32
N LEU A 110 -16.97 -7.98 -29.15
CA LEU A 110 -17.16 -8.70 -30.38
C LEU A 110 -17.20 -10.24 -30.19
N TYR A 111 -16.43 -10.73 -29.23
CA TYR A 111 -16.21 -12.15 -29.00
C TYR A 111 -16.36 -12.56 -27.54
N PRO A 112 -17.50 -12.31 -26.88
CA PRO A 112 -17.66 -12.44 -25.42
C PRO A 112 -17.47 -13.86 -24.89
N TYR A 113 -17.64 -14.87 -25.74
CA TYR A 113 -17.53 -16.30 -25.39
C TYR A 113 -16.21 -16.93 -25.82
N SER A 114 -15.27 -16.15 -26.32
CA SER A 114 -13.96 -16.66 -26.74
C SER A 114 -13.02 -16.81 -25.53
N GLU A 115 -12.03 -17.69 -25.63
CA GLU A 115 -10.95 -17.81 -24.67
C GLU A 115 -10.18 -16.49 -24.51
N TRP A 116 -10.13 -15.70 -25.58
CA TRP A 116 -9.51 -14.39 -25.60
C TRP A 116 -10.27 -13.34 -24.79
N ALA A 117 -11.61 -13.45 -24.68
CA ALA A 117 -12.42 -12.50 -23.94
C ALA A 117 -12.06 -12.51 -22.45
N LYS A 118 -11.86 -13.69 -21.86
CA LYS A 118 -11.44 -13.82 -20.47
C LYS A 118 -10.08 -13.15 -20.23
N ARG A 119 -9.09 -13.45 -21.08
CA ARG A 119 -7.75 -12.86 -21.00
C ARG A 119 -7.78 -11.35 -21.27
N ALA A 120 -8.60 -10.93 -22.24
CA ALA A 120 -8.75 -9.51 -22.57
C ALA A 120 -9.34 -8.70 -21.40
N LEU A 121 -10.32 -9.26 -20.68
CA LEU A 121 -10.94 -8.59 -19.55
C LEU A 121 -9.92 -8.29 -18.42
N ILE A 122 -9.03 -9.24 -18.12
CA ILE A 122 -8.00 -9.02 -17.10
C ILE A 122 -6.91 -8.06 -17.59
N MET A 123 -6.53 -8.16 -18.87
CA MET A 123 -5.57 -7.23 -19.48
C MET A 123 -6.14 -5.80 -19.61
N GLN A 124 -7.45 -5.67 -19.80
CA GLN A 124 -8.14 -4.39 -19.77
C GLN A 124 -8.06 -3.75 -18.38
N ALA A 125 -8.36 -4.53 -17.31
CA ALA A 125 -8.24 -4.03 -15.94
C ALA A 125 -6.81 -3.58 -15.62
N PHE A 126 -5.82 -4.36 -16.04
CA PHE A 126 -4.40 -4.01 -15.89
C PHE A 126 -4.03 -2.73 -16.67
N SER A 127 -4.52 -2.60 -17.91
CA SER A 127 -4.26 -1.41 -18.74
C SER A 127 -4.85 -0.15 -18.14
N HIS A 128 -6.09 -0.19 -17.67
CA HIS A 128 -6.70 0.92 -16.94
C HIS A 128 -5.91 1.30 -15.68
N HIS A 129 -5.42 0.32 -14.91
CA HIS A 129 -4.58 0.59 -13.76
C HIS A 129 -3.26 1.27 -14.16
N LYS A 130 -2.62 0.81 -15.23
CA LYS A 130 -1.40 1.42 -15.78
C LYS A 130 -1.61 2.85 -16.26
N ASP A 131 -2.79 3.14 -16.80
CA ASP A 131 -3.17 4.49 -17.23
C ASP A 131 -3.64 5.39 -16.06
N LYS A 132 -3.64 4.86 -14.84
CA LYS A 132 -4.14 5.51 -13.63
C LYS A 132 -5.66 5.79 -13.63
N GLU A 133 -6.37 5.15 -14.53
CA GLU A 133 -7.83 5.13 -14.56
C GLU A 133 -8.37 4.12 -13.53
N TYR A 134 -8.10 4.41 -12.26
CA TYR A 134 -8.30 3.46 -11.15
C TYR A 134 -9.75 3.01 -10.98
N GLU A 135 -10.72 3.88 -11.25
CA GLU A 135 -12.15 3.52 -11.21
C GLU A 135 -12.51 2.47 -12.26
N LEU A 136 -12.01 2.67 -13.50
CA LEU A 136 -12.22 1.70 -14.59
C LEU A 136 -11.48 0.40 -14.31
N ALA A 137 -10.27 0.47 -13.76
CA ALA A 137 -9.51 -0.71 -13.35
C ALA A 137 -10.29 -1.54 -12.32
N ARG A 138 -10.85 -0.89 -11.27
CA ARG A 138 -11.62 -1.57 -10.23
C ARG A 138 -12.91 -2.19 -10.77
N SER A 139 -13.66 -1.44 -11.56
CA SER A 139 -14.92 -1.94 -12.13
C SER A 139 -14.70 -3.11 -13.07
N THR A 140 -13.65 -3.06 -13.90
CA THR A 140 -13.29 -4.13 -14.81
C THR A 140 -12.76 -5.37 -14.06
N ALA A 141 -11.91 -5.18 -13.06
CA ALA A 141 -11.42 -6.26 -12.20
C ALA A 141 -12.56 -6.93 -11.41
N GLN A 142 -13.49 -6.14 -10.86
CA GLN A 142 -14.67 -6.66 -10.17
C GLN A 142 -15.54 -7.51 -11.12
N ARG A 143 -15.76 -7.02 -12.33
CA ARG A 143 -16.51 -7.77 -13.37
C ARG A 143 -15.85 -9.11 -13.70
N TYR A 144 -14.49 -9.15 -13.75
CA TYR A 144 -13.77 -10.40 -13.90
C TYR A 144 -14.05 -11.39 -12.77
N ILE A 145 -13.93 -10.91 -11.52
CA ILE A 145 -14.16 -11.73 -10.32
C ILE A 145 -15.59 -12.27 -10.28
N ASP A 146 -16.57 -11.46 -10.64
CA ASP A 146 -17.99 -11.84 -10.65
C ASP A 146 -18.31 -12.84 -11.74
N THR A 147 -17.63 -12.73 -12.89
CA THR A 147 -17.87 -13.60 -14.06
C THR A 147 -17.10 -14.93 -13.96
N TYR A 148 -15.87 -14.89 -13.40
CA TYR A 148 -14.95 -16.03 -13.33
C TYR A 148 -14.41 -16.29 -11.92
N PRO A 149 -15.26 -16.50 -10.89
CA PRO A 149 -14.83 -16.53 -9.49
C PRO A 149 -13.91 -17.71 -9.14
N GLY A 150 -13.95 -18.79 -9.92
CA GLY A 150 -13.12 -19.99 -9.71
C GLY A 150 -11.90 -20.07 -10.62
N ASP A 151 -11.60 -19.00 -11.34
CA ASP A 151 -10.47 -18.98 -12.27
C ASP A 151 -9.14 -18.73 -11.54
N GLU A 152 -8.05 -19.27 -12.07
CA GLU A 152 -6.72 -19.07 -11.50
C GLU A 152 -6.27 -17.61 -11.51
N ASP A 153 -6.70 -16.82 -12.50
CA ASP A 153 -6.43 -15.40 -12.62
C ASP A 153 -7.34 -14.52 -11.74
N ALA A 154 -8.34 -15.09 -11.04
CA ALA A 154 -9.20 -14.33 -10.13
C ALA A 154 -8.40 -13.70 -8.97
N ALA A 155 -7.31 -14.35 -8.54
CA ALA A 155 -6.39 -13.79 -7.56
C ALA A 155 -5.70 -12.51 -8.08
N TYR A 156 -5.31 -12.51 -9.36
CA TYR A 156 -4.72 -11.34 -9.98
C TYR A 156 -5.72 -10.20 -10.16
N ALA A 157 -6.94 -10.52 -10.60
CA ALA A 157 -8.00 -9.51 -10.70
C ALA A 157 -8.31 -8.86 -9.33
N GLN A 158 -8.43 -9.67 -8.26
CA GLN A 158 -8.61 -9.15 -6.90
C GLN A 158 -7.42 -8.28 -6.46
N TYR A 159 -6.22 -8.64 -6.88
CA TYR A 159 -5.03 -7.83 -6.59
C TYR A 159 -5.02 -6.50 -7.36
N ILE A 160 -5.39 -6.48 -8.65
CA ILE A 160 -5.53 -5.23 -9.44
C ILE A 160 -6.55 -4.30 -8.77
N LEU A 161 -7.70 -4.83 -8.33
CA LEU A 161 -8.70 -4.07 -7.60
C LEU A 161 -8.09 -3.44 -6.33
N ALA A 162 -7.35 -4.22 -5.55
CA ALA A 162 -6.75 -3.77 -4.30
C ALA A 162 -5.67 -2.70 -4.51
N ILE A 163 -4.75 -2.90 -5.47
CA ILE A 163 -3.71 -1.92 -5.76
C ILE A 163 -4.27 -0.64 -6.38
N SER A 164 -5.40 -0.72 -7.07
CA SER A 164 -6.08 0.48 -7.61
C SER A 164 -6.65 1.38 -6.50
N TYR A 165 -6.96 0.86 -5.31
CA TYR A 165 -7.21 1.68 -4.13
C TYR A 165 -5.91 2.13 -3.47
N TYR A 166 -4.94 1.22 -3.34
CA TYR A 166 -3.68 1.47 -2.64
C TYR A 166 -2.86 2.59 -3.30
N ASP A 167 -2.75 2.60 -4.61
CA ASP A 167 -1.97 3.59 -5.35
C ASP A 167 -2.60 4.99 -5.37
N GLN A 168 -3.82 5.13 -4.84
CA GLN A 168 -4.49 6.41 -4.61
C GLN A 168 -4.35 6.92 -3.17
N ILE A 169 -3.65 6.19 -2.29
CA ILE A 169 -3.39 6.66 -0.92
C ILE A 169 -2.55 7.93 -0.99
N ASP A 170 -3.09 8.99 -0.43
CA ASP A 170 -2.46 10.31 -0.39
C ASP A 170 -1.68 10.52 0.92
N LEU A 171 -1.20 11.75 1.13
CA LEU A 171 -0.44 12.13 2.32
C LEU A 171 -1.22 11.84 3.62
N ILE A 172 -0.50 11.53 4.69
CA ILE A 172 -1.02 11.19 6.03
C ILE A 172 -2.05 12.24 6.53
N GLY A 173 -1.85 13.51 6.21
CA GLY A 173 -2.72 14.62 6.63
C GLY A 173 -4.11 14.65 5.97
N ARG A 174 -4.33 13.91 4.86
CA ARG A 174 -5.57 13.94 4.07
C ARG A 174 -6.60 12.91 4.49
N ASP A 175 -7.68 12.80 3.72
CA ASP A 175 -8.75 11.80 3.94
C ASP A 175 -8.20 10.37 3.81
N GLN A 176 -8.62 9.50 4.72
CA GLN A 176 -8.18 8.11 4.80
C GLN A 176 -9.20 7.12 4.21
N GLY A 177 -10.25 7.62 3.56
CA GLY A 177 -11.29 6.76 2.97
C GLY A 177 -10.73 5.72 2.02
N LEU A 178 -9.84 6.12 1.11
CA LEU A 178 -9.17 5.22 0.17
C LEU A 178 -8.23 4.23 0.88
N THR A 179 -7.58 4.64 1.97
CA THR A 179 -6.71 3.76 2.77
C THR A 179 -7.52 2.61 3.40
N TYR A 180 -8.71 2.91 3.94
CA TYR A 180 -9.60 1.86 4.46
C TYR A 180 -10.11 0.92 3.37
N GLN A 181 -10.46 1.45 2.19
CA GLN A 181 -10.87 0.64 1.04
C GLN A 181 -9.73 -0.25 0.53
N ALA A 182 -8.50 0.30 0.46
CA ALA A 182 -7.31 -0.48 0.12
C ALA A 182 -7.08 -1.62 1.10
N LEU A 183 -7.15 -1.36 2.41
CA LEU A 183 -7.00 -2.39 3.45
C LEU A 183 -8.05 -3.50 3.32
N GLN A 184 -9.31 -3.16 3.07
CA GLN A 184 -10.36 -4.16 2.86
C GLN A 184 -10.11 -5.01 1.62
N ALA A 185 -9.73 -4.38 0.51
CA ALA A 185 -9.46 -5.07 -0.74
C ALA A 185 -8.20 -5.95 -0.66
N LEU A 186 -7.12 -5.46 -0.02
CA LEU A 186 -5.88 -6.23 0.22
C LEU A 186 -6.15 -7.43 1.14
N ARG A 187 -6.95 -7.24 2.19
CA ARG A 187 -7.38 -8.34 3.06
C ARG A 187 -8.13 -9.42 2.28
N ALA A 188 -9.01 -9.03 1.36
CA ALA A 188 -9.71 -9.99 0.51
C ALA A 188 -8.77 -10.82 -0.38
N VAL A 189 -7.64 -10.24 -0.86
CA VAL A 189 -6.60 -11.02 -1.56
C VAL A 189 -5.98 -12.04 -0.62
N ILE A 190 -5.58 -11.62 0.59
CA ILE A 190 -4.88 -12.47 1.57
C ILE A 190 -5.77 -13.63 2.05
N GLU A 191 -7.05 -13.36 2.31
CA GLU A 191 -7.98 -14.35 2.88
C GLU A 191 -8.54 -15.31 1.82
N ARG A 192 -8.83 -14.83 0.60
CA ARG A 192 -9.43 -15.65 -0.46
C ARG A 192 -8.40 -16.43 -1.26
N TYR A 193 -7.20 -15.89 -1.41
CA TYR A 193 -6.15 -16.46 -2.26
C TYR A 193 -4.79 -16.54 -1.53
N PRO A 194 -4.72 -17.20 -0.36
CA PRO A 194 -3.53 -17.20 0.51
C PRO A 194 -2.30 -17.80 -0.16
N ASP A 195 -2.49 -18.76 -1.06
CA ASP A 195 -1.42 -19.48 -1.75
C ASP A 195 -0.94 -18.78 -3.04
N SER A 196 -1.59 -17.69 -3.43
CA SER A 196 -1.22 -16.94 -4.63
C SER A 196 0.07 -16.14 -4.41
N GLU A 197 0.82 -15.91 -5.50
CA GLU A 197 1.99 -15.02 -5.47
C GLU A 197 1.62 -13.58 -5.06
N TYR A 198 0.37 -13.18 -5.37
CA TYR A 198 -0.18 -11.85 -5.05
C TYR A 198 -0.43 -11.65 -3.54
N ALA A 199 -0.70 -12.74 -2.80
CA ALA A 199 -0.94 -12.66 -1.35
C ALA A 199 0.27 -12.10 -0.60
N LYS A 200 1.49 -12.48 -0.97
CA LYS A 200 2.72 -11.96 -0.34
C LYS A 200 2.87 -10.46 -0.56
N SER A 201 2.63 -9.99 -1.78
CA SER A 201 2.66 -8.57 -2.11
C SER A 201 1.53 -7.80 -1.42
N ALA A 202 0.35 -8.40 -1.31
CA ALA A 202 -0.80 -7.83 -0.62
C ALA A 202 -0.54 -7.67 0.88
N ILE A 203 0.12 -8.63 1.55
CA ILE A 203 0.52 -8.52 2.96
C ILE A 203 1.42 -7.30 3.18
N LEU A 204 2.47 -7.15 2.36
CA LEU A 204 3.38 -6.01 2.50
C LEU A 204 2.67 -4.65 2.31
N LYS A 205 1.78 -4.58 1.31
CA LYS A 205 0.98 -3.35 1.07
C LYS A 205 -0.05 -3.11 2.17
N PHE A 206 -0.62 -4.17 2.72
CA PHE A 206 -1.53 -4.09 3.87
C PHE A 206 -0.82 -3.51 5.09
N ASP A 207 0.36 -4.02 5.43
CA ASP A 207 1.15 -3.54 6.55
C ASP A 207 1.53 -2.06 6.38
N LEU A 208 1.94 -1.65 5.16
CA LEU A 208 2.25 -0.25 4.85
C LEU A 208 1.02 0.67 4.96
N ALA A 209 -0.14 0.25 4.43
CA ALA A 209 -1.37 1.02 4.54
C ALA A 209 -1.86 1.11 5.99
N PHE A 210 -1.66 0.05 6.76
CA PHE A 210 -2.01 -0.02 8.18
C PHE A 210 -1.11 0.90 9.03
N ASP A 211 0.20 0.91 8.74
CA ASP A 211 1.16 1.83 9.35
C ASP A 211 0.84 3.30 9.01
N HIS A 212 0.37 3.56 7.78
CA HIS A 212 -0.06 4.90 7.36
C HIS A 212 -1.26 5.42 8.18
N LEU A 213 -2.23 4.57 8.53
CA LEU A 213 -3.33 4.94 9.43
C LEU A 213 -2.83 5.24 10.85
N ALA A 214 -1.91 4.42 11.37
CA ALA A 214 -1.29 4.67 12.67
C ALA A 214 -0.53 6.00 12.69
N ALA A 215 0.22 6.29 11.63
CA ALA A 215 0.95 7.54 11.46
C ALA A 215 0.03 8.77 11.52
N LYS A 216 -1.17 8.68 10.95
CA LYS A 216 -2.20 9.74 11.03
C LYS A 216 -2.61 10.02 12.47
N GLU A 217 -2.93 8.98 13.24
CA GLU A 217 -3.32 9.15 14.65
C GLU A 217 -2.15 9.71 15.47
N MET A 218 -0.91 9.28 15.17
CA MET A 218 0.29 9.82 15.80
C MET A 218 0.49 11.31 15.49
N GLU A 219 0.30 11.73 14.24
CA GLU A 219 0.41 13.13 13.85
C GLU A 219 -0.58 14.02 14.63
N ILE A 220 -1.85 13.60 14.68
CA ILE A 220 -2.90 14.29 15.44
C ILE A 220 -2.56 14.30 16.94
N GLY A 221 -2.10 13.17 17.47
CA GLY A 221 -1.70 13.03 18.87
C GLY A 221 -0.57 14.00 19.25
N ARG A 222 0.49 14.05 18.44
CA ARG A 222 1.62 14.99 18.61
C ARG A 222 1.18 16.46 18.54
N TYR A 223 0.27 16.78 17.61
CA TYR A 223 -0.28 18.12 17.50
C TYR A 223 -0.99 18.56 18.79
N TYR A 224 -1.86 17.72 19.38
CA TYR A 224 -2.52 18.01 20.64
C TYR A 224 -1.55 18.05 21.83
N LEU A 225 -0.59 17.14 21.88
CA LEU A 225 0.43 17.10 22.94
C LEU A 225 1.25 18.39 22.99
N LYS A 226 1.72 18.86 21.82
CA LYS A 226 2.46 20.11 21.68
C LYS A 226 1.67 21.33 22.16
N ARG A 227 0.34 21.29 22.03
CA ARG A 227 -0.57 22.33 22.52
C ARG A 227 -1.05 22.13 23.95
N LYS A 228 -0.51 21.13 24.66
CA LYS A 228 -0.85 20.77 26.04
C LYS A 228 -2.30 20.33 26.22
N HIS A 229 -2.97 19.89 25.14
CA HIS A 229 -4.29 19.27 25.20
C HIS A 229 -4.14 17.77 25.49
N TYR A 230 -3.67 17.45 26.69
CA TYR A 230 -3.24 16.10 27.08
C TYR A 230 -4.34 15.04 26.92
N SER A 231 -5.57 15.32 27.35
CA SER A 231 -6.67 14.37 27.20
C SER A 231 -6.99 14.03 25.74
N ALA A 232 -6.90 15.03 24.84
CA ALA A 232 -7.10 14.80 23.42
C ALA A 232 -5.94 13.99 22.80
N SER A 233 -4.70 14.28 23.21
CA SER A 233 -3.53 13.51 22.74
C SER A 233 -3.55 12.06 23.22
N ILE A 234 -3.95 11.82 24.48
CA ILE A 234 -4.09 10.49 25.06
C ILE A 234 -5.08 9.64 24.23
N ASN A 235 -6.23 10.21 23.85
CA ASN A 235 -7.21 9.49 23.05
C ASN A 235 -6.64 9.07 21.69
N ARG A 236 -5.81 9.89 21.05
CA ARG A 236 -5.17 9.55 19.77
C ARG A 236 -4.10 8.48 19.91
N PHE A 237 -3.19 8.63 20.88
CA PHE A 237 -2.18 7.60 21.15
C PHE A 237 -2.77 6.28 21.63
N ARG A 238 -3.90 6.34 22.35
CA ARG A 238 -4.67 5.15 22.75
C ARG A 238 -5.13 4.35 21.53
N ILE A 239 -5.68 5.02 20.50
CA ILE A 239 -6.09 4.38 19.25
C ILE A 239 -4.91 3.61 18.64
N VAL A 240 -3.70 4.20 18.62
CA VAL A 240 -2.51 3.53 18.09
C VAL A 240 -2.18 2.27 18.90
N VAL A 241 -2.18 2.36 20.22
CA VAL A 241 -1.84 1.24 21.10
C VAL A 241 -2.91 0.13 21.10
N GLU A 242 -4.19 0.48 20.92
CA GLU A 242 -5.28 -0.51 20.92
C GLU A 242 -5.51 -1.14 19.54
N GLN A 243 -5.44 -0.35 18.46
CA GLN A 243 -5.86 -0.79 17.13
C GLN A 243 -4.70 -1.08 16.16
N PHE A 244 -3.52 -0.49 16.40
CA PHE A 244 -2.38 -0.57 15.49
C PHE A 244 -1.14 -1.21 16.13
N GLN A 245 -1.35 -2.28 16.91
CA GLN A 245 -0.33 -2.91 17.76
C GLN A 245 0.88 -3.46 17.01
N THR A 246 0.73 -3.78 15.72
CA THR A 246 1.79 -4.35 14.89
C THR A 246 2.64 -3.30 14.18
N THR A 247 2.26 -2.01 14.30
CA THR A 247 2.96 -0.91 13.61
C THR A 247 4.19 -0.43 14.36
N THR A 248 5.09 0.22 13.64
CA THR A 248 6.30 0.83 14.19
C THR A 248 6.02 1.98 15.16
N HIS A 249 4.81 2.53 15.13
CA HIS A 249 4.41 3.70 15.91
C HIS A 249 4.05 3.40 17.37
N VAL A 250 3.86 2.15 17.74
CA VAL A 250 3.40 1.77 19.10
C VAL A 250 4.38 2.19 20.18
N ALA A 251 5.68 2.03 19.95
CA ALA A 251 6.70 2.41 20.94
C ALA A 251 6.67 3.93 21.23
N GLU A 252 6.60 4.76 20.17
CA GLU A 252 6.44 6.21 20.36
C GLU A 252 5.12 6.55 21.04
N ALA A 253 4.01 5.92 20.64
CA ALA A 253 2.70 6.17 21.23
C ALA A 253 2.68 5.92 22.73
N LEU A 254 3.30 4.81 23.19
CA LEU A 254 3.44 4.49 24.62
C LEU A 254 4.31 5.54 25.36
N HIS A 255 5.43 5.97 24.76
CA HIS A 255 6.23 7.05 25.31
C HIS A 255 5.44 8.36 25.46
N ARG A 256 4.72 8.77 24.41
CA ARG A 256 3.88 9.98 24.45
C ARG A 256 2.73 9.88 25.45
N LEU A 257 2.23 8.68 25.69
CA LEU A 257 1.27 8.43 26.78
C LEU A 257 1.92 8.66 28.15
N VAL A 258 3.17 8.20 28.37
CA VAL A 258 3.90 8.48 29.62
C VAL A 258 4.00 10.00 29.84
N GLU A 259 4.44 10.76 28.83
CA GLU A 259 4.56 12.22 28.90
C GLU A 259 3.21 12.89 29.25
N ALA A 260 2.13 12.49 28.54
CA ALA A 260 0.80 13.07 28.71
C ALA A 260 0.20 12.75 30.08
N TYR A 261 0.32 11.50 30.55
CA TYR A 261 -0.18 11.08 31.86
C TYR A 261 0.57 11.76 33.00
N LEU A 262 1.91 11.84 32.93
CA LEU A 262 2.70 12.56 33.91
C LEU A 262 2.36 14.06 33.99
N SER A 263 2.00 14.64 32.82
CA SER A 263 1.58 16.04 32.75
C SER A 263 0.22 16.30 33.41
N LEU A 264 -0.64 15.26 33.48
CA LEU A 264 -1.93 15.29 34.17
C LEU A 264 -1.87 14.81 35.61
N GLY A 265 -0.69 14.38 36.12
CA GLY A 265 -0.54 13.78 37.46
C GLY A 265 -1.11 12.35 37.57
N LEU A 266 -1.36 11.67 36.46
CA LEU A 266 -1.88 10.31 36.41
C LEU A 266 -0.69 9.31 36.42
N GLU A 267 -0.06 9.20 37.59
CA GLU A 267 1.19 8.44 37.74
C GLU A 267 1.03 6.95 37.51
N SER A 268 -0.09 6.36 37.93
CA SER A 268 -0.36 4.91 37.78
C SER A 268 -0.47 4.50 36.30
N GLU A 269 -1.09 5.36 35.49
CA GLU A 269 -1.23 5.17 34.05
C GLU A 269 0.11 5.33 33.33
N ALA A 270 0.88 6.34 33.74
CA ALA A 270 2.24 6.56 33.22
C ALA A 270 3.16 5.37 33.51
N GLN A 271 3.15 4.86 34.74
CA GLN A 271 3.91 3.66 35.13
C GLN A 271 3.51 2.44 34.31
N THR A 272 2.21 2.25 34.08
CA THR A 272 1.70 1.12 33.29
C THR A 272 2.10 1.23 31.82
N ALA A 273 2.02 2.43 31.21
CA ALA A 273 2.49 2.66 29.84
C ALA A 273 4.00 2.39 29.71
N GLY A 274 4.80 2.86 30.69
CA GLY A 274 6.23 2.58 30.76
C GLY A 274 6.55 1.08 30.95
N ALA A 275 5.73 0.34 31.70
CA ALA A 275 5.90 -1.09 31.88
C ALA A 275 5.63 -1.88 30.58
N ILE A 276 4.59 -1.50 29.80
CA ILE A 276 4.31 -2.10 28.49
C ILE A 276 5.48 -1.84 27.53
N LEU A 277 5.96 -0.58 27.50
CA LEU A 277 7.06 -0.15 26.67
C LEU A 277 8.36 -0.93 27.01
N GLY A 278 8.67 -1.05 28.30
CA GLY A 278 9.86 -1.75 28.77
C GLY A 278 9.83 -3.26 28.52
N HIS A 279 8.63 -3.87 28.47
CA HIS A 279 8.53 -5.30 28.17
C HIS A 279 8.68 -5.61 26.69
N ASN A 280 8.05 -4.82 25.82
CA ASN A 280 7.98 -5.12 24.38
C ASN A 280 9.04 -4.39 23.56
N PHE A 281 9.52 -3.24 24.02
CA PHE A 281 10.35 -2.31 23.25
C PHE A 281 11.56 -1.82 24.03
N GLN A 282 12.14 -2.66 24.88
CA GLN A 282 13.24 -2.30 25.80
C GLN A 282 14.47 -1.73 25.09
N SER A 283 14.73 -2.13 23.86
CA SER A 283 15.90 -1.68 23.07
C SER A 283 15.70 -0.37 22.33
N THR A 284 14.57 0.34 22.54
CA THR A 284 14.26 1.59 21.83
C THR A 284 14.61 2.80 22.68
N ASP A 285 15.02 3.89 22.02
CA ASP A 285 15.25 5.19 22.67
C ASP A 285 13.99 5.67 23.40
N TRP A 286 12.80 5.32 22.91
CA TRP A 286 11.52 5.63 23.53
C TRP A 286 11.38 5.04 24.94
N TYR A 287 11.92 3.83 25.15
CA TYR A 287 11.93 3.24 26.49
C TYR A 287 12.91 3.96 27.42
N GLU A 288 14.11 4.25 26.95
CA GLU A 288 15.13 4.94 27.73
C GLU A 288 14.62 6.31 28.20
N ASP A 289 14.02 7.10 27.29
CA ASP A 289 13.44 8.41 27.62
C ASP A 289 12.25 8.27 28.60
N SER A 290 11.37 7.29 28.42
CA SER A 290 10.27 7.04 29.34
C SER A 290 10.74 6.62 30.72
N TYR A 291 11.76 5.77 30.77
CA TYR A 291 12.36 5.33 32.02
C TYR A 291 12.95 6.52 32.80
N ARG A 292 13.68 7.40 32.11
CA ARG A 292 14.24 8.62 32.68
C ARG A 292 13.14 9.53 33.23
N LEU A 293 12.10 9.80 32.45
CA LEU A 293 10.96 10.64 32.90
C LEU A 293 10.26 10.11 34.14
N LEU A 294 10.14 8.79 34.28
CA LEU A 294 9.53 8.14 35.45
C LEU A 294 10.47 8.21 36.66
N THR A 295 11.74 7.85 36.49
CA THR A 295 12.74 7.81 37.60
C THR A 295 13.06 9.17 38.14
N ASP A 296 13.09 10.22 37.34
CA ASP A 296 13.26 11.61 37.80
C ASP A 296 12.15 12.07 38.76
N ARG A 297 11.00 11.39 38.72
CA ARG A 297 9.88 11.61 39.65
C ARG A 297 9.80 10.56 40.77
N GLY A 298 10.80 9.70 40.90
CA GLY A 298 10.82 8.60 41.88
C GLY A 298 9.88 7.46 41.58
N LEU A 299 9.38 7.38 40.33
CA LEU A 299 8.47 6.35 39.88
C LEU A 299 9.23 5.21 39.15
N LYS A 300 8.65 4.01 39.12
CA LYS A 300 9.21 2.86 38.36
C LYS A 300 8.18 2.35 37.36
N PRO A 301 8.64 1.86 36.19
CA PRO A 301 7.75 1.15 35.26
C PRO A 301 7.13 -0.08 35.92
N GLU A 302 5.85 -0.02 36.25
CA GLU A 302 5.12 -1.10 36.91
C GLU A 302 3.64 -1.04 36.54
N ALA A 303 3.03 -2.17 36.21
CA ALA A 303 1.62 -2.23 35.84
C ALA A 303 0.73 -1.98 37.08
N LYS A 304 0.21 -0.79 37.23
CA LYS A 304 -0.65 -0.33 38.32
C LYS A 304 -2.02 0.13 37.82
N GLY A 305 -2.98 0.22 38.76
CA GLY A 305 -4.32 0.70 38.44
C GLY A 305 -5.21 -0.31 37.71
N ASN A 306 -6.42 0.13 37.35
CA ASN A 306 -7.44 -0.67 36.63
C ASN A 306 -7.89 0.04 35.32
N SER A 307 -6.98 0.76 34.68
CA SER A 307 -7.26 1.46 33.44
C SER A 307 -7.24 0.53 32.22
N TRP A 308 -7.67 1.03 31.06
CA TRP A 308 -7.59 0.35 29.78
C TRP A 308 -6.15 -0.15 29.45
N LEU A 309 -5.13 0.57 29.89
CA LEU A 309 -3.73 0.17 29.73
C LEU A 309 -3.42 -1.14 30.43
N ARG A 310 -4.06 -1.45 31.55
CA ARG A 310 -3.86 -2.74 32.21
C ARG A 310 -4.49 -3.89 31.40
N GLN A 311 -5.56 -3.62 30.67
CA GLN A 311 -6.12 -4.59 29.74
C GLN A 311 -5.14 -4.83 28.59
N VAL A 312 -4.60 -3.78 27.97
CA VAL A 312 -3.54 -3.88 26.95
C VAL A 312 -2.31 -4.62 27.51
N TYR A 313 -1.89 -4.31 28.72
CA TYR A 313 -0.79 -5.02 29.38
C TYR A 313 -1.05 -6.53 29.50
N ARG A 314 -2.26 -6.92 29.91
CA ARG A 314 -2.63 -8.35 29.97
C ARG A 314 -2.65 -9.01 28.61
N GLN A 315 -3.18 -8.35 27.60
CA GLN A 315 -3.23 -8.87 26.22
C GLN A 315 -1.83 -9.01 25.63
N MET A 316 -1.04 -7.96 25.66
CA MET A 316 0.27 -7.94 25.01
C MET A 316 1.36 -8.72 25.73
N ILE A 317 1.29 -8.81 27.05
CA ILE A 317 2.36 -9.41 27.88
C ILE A 317 1.97 -10.79 28.41
N LYS A 318 0.73 -10.95 28.89
CA LYS A 318 0.28 -12.21 29.46
C LYS A 318 -0.42 -13.11 28.44
N GLY A 319 -0.73 -12.62 27.25
CA GLY A 319 -1.48 -13.38 26.25
C GLY A 319 -2.94 -13.67 26.64
N GLU A 320 -3.48 -12.93 27.59
CA GLU A 320 -4.87 -13.06 28.05
C GLU A 320 -5.79 -12.30 27.07
N TRP A 321 -6.22 -12.98 26.01
CA TRP A 321 -7.23 -12.46 25.08
C TRP A 321 -8.63 -12.73 25.67
N LEU A 322 -9.43 -11.67 25.76
CA LEU A 322 -10.82 -11.73 26.27
C LEU A 322 -11.78 -12.32 25.24
#